data_f01fc75ec4614043e85da071dad40c0e
#
_entry.id   f01fc75ec4614043e85da071dad40c0e
#
_cell.length_a   1.000
_cell.length_b   1.000
_cell.length_c   1.000
_cell.angle_alpha   90.00
_cell.angle_beta   90.00
_cell.angle_gamma   90.00
#
_symmetry.space_group_name_H-M   'P 1'
#
loop_
_entity.id
_entity.type
_entity.pdbx_description
1 polymer ?
#
loop_
_entity_poly.entity_id
_entity_poly.type
_entity_poly.pdbx_seq_one_letter_code
_entity_poly.pdbx_strand_id
1 'polypeptide(L)'
;MFQIAVLCVVFGLWLGVFDLALLAFSAPALRSLAGFPAKARATGIFVVRFLPLTLAAAITLGIFVPAWWVHEPENAEEALTLAQAAAAFVAFAPLGEGLRRAMRMASRTHTRLVDWRRRGQKSGLAASCPFDVVEVYGEGVALCVGGYFKPTIFASIAAMKVLTMRERRAALAHESSHASSLDPLRLLGMEACPDFLRLLSVDAEWRSAFARAVEFAADARASAGDRGTALDLAQALVKVARLGLAAPLKGLSVAPAMSNSVDLKARVDALANGPMDEDRRLPLSSGWALVLVCAAVCVLGTQESETAQRLTEAIVALLR
;
A
#
# COMPACT_ATOMS: atom_id res chain seq x y z
N MET A 1 -21.68 -15.08 -20.92
CA MET A 1 -20.53 -14.19 -21.29
C MET A 1 -20.94 -12.72 -21.34
N PHE A 2 -22.06 -12.40 -21.98
CA PHE A 2 -22.65 -11.05 -22.03
C PHE A 2 -22.76 -10.39 -20.64
N GLN A 3 -23.38 -11.06 -19.70
CA GLN A 3 -23.63 -10.59 -18.33
C GLN A 3 -22.34 -10.22 -17.56
N ILE A 4 -21.29 -11.04 -17.69
CA ILE A 4 -20.00 -10.75 -17.10
C ILE A 4 -19.41 -9.47 -17.71
N ALA A 5 -19.55 -9.28 -19.02
CA ALA A 5 -19.07 -8.07 -19.68
C ALA A 5 -19.78 -6.82 -19.15
N VAL A 6 -21.10 -6.88 -18.97
CA VAL A 6 -21.89 -5.77 -18.41
C VAL A 6 -21.47 -5.46 -16.99
N LEU A 7 -21.31 -6.46 -16.11
CA LEU A 7 -20.81 -6.26 -14.74
C LEU A 7 -19.40 -5.66 -14.71
N CYS A 8 -18.53 -6.06 -15.66
CA CYS A 8 -17.22 -5.45 -15.83
C CYS A 8 -17.31 -3.97 -16.18
N VAL A 9 -18.22 -3.59 -17.08
CA VAL A 9 -18.41 -2.19 -17.48
C VAL A 9 -18.96 -1.38 -16.30
N VAL A 10 -19.94 -1.89 -15.58
CA VAL A 10 -20.51 -1.26 -14.37
C VAL A 10 -19.43 -1.03 -13.32
N PHE A 11 -18.63 -2.06 -13.03
CA PHE A 11 -17.50 -1.93 -12.11
C PHE A 11 -16.51 -0.86 -12.56
N GLY A 12 -16.11 -0.86 -13.84
CA GLY A 12 -15.16 0.11 -14.37
C GLY A 12 -15.68 1.56 -14.34
N LEU A 13 -16.98 1.76 -14.60
CA LEU A 13 -17.62 3.08 -14.49
C LEU A 13 -17.58 3.59 -13.04
N TRP A 14 -17.97 2.77 -12.06
CA TRP A 14 -17.90 3.16 -10.66
C TRP A 14 -16.48 3.40 -10.19
N LEU A 15 -15.54 2.55 -10.59
CA LEU A 15 -14.12 2.77 -10.30
C LEU A 15 -13.66 4.11 -10.85
N GLY A 16 -14.00 4.45 -12.09
CA GLY A 16 -13.67 5.73 -12.70
C GLY A 16 -14.29 6.92 -11.96
N VAL A 17 -15.56 6.83 -11.58
CA VAL A 17 -16.24 7.90 -10.80
C VAL A 17 -15.55 8.13 -9.46
N PHE A 18 -15.23 7.08 -8.72
CA PHE A 18 -14.56 7.22 -7.42
C PHE A 18 -13.10 7.65 -7.55
N ASP A 19 -12.40 7.24 -8.60
CA ASP A 19 -11.05 7.74 -8.89
C ASP A 19 -11.07 9.24 -9.21
N LEU A 20 -12.04 9.70 -9.99
CA LEU A 20 -12.22 11.15 -10.28
C LEU A 20 -12.55 11.93 -9.00
N ALA A 21 -13.41 11.38 -8.14
CA ALA A 21 -13.68 11.97 -6.83
C ALA A 21 -12.41 12.03 -5.97
N LEU A 22 -11.65 10.93 -5.91
CA LEU A 22 -10.38 10.92 -5.19
C LEU A 22 -9.38 11.93 -5.77
N LEU A 23 -9.34 12.10 -7.08
CA LEU A 23 -8.52 13.12 -7.73
C LEU A 23 -8.90 14.53 -7.27
N ALA A 24 -10.19 14.86 -7.30
CA ALA A 24 -10.70 16.16 -6.90
C ALA A 24 -10.41 16.48 -5.43
N PHE A 25 -10.45 15.48 -4.57
CA PHE A 25 -10.24 15.65 -3.13
C PHE A 25 -8.84 15.23 -2.64
N SER A 26 -7.90 14.88 -3.52
CA SER A 26 -6.58 14.37 -3.14
C SER A 26 -5.79 15.34 -2.25
N ALA A 27 -5.67 16.60 -2.65
CA ALA A 27 -4.92 17.60 -1.88
C ALA A 27 -5.54 17.91 -0.51
N PRO A 28 -6.86 18.15 -0.37
CA PRO A 28 -7.45 18.31 0.95
C PRO A 28 -7.37 17.04 1.81
N ALA A 29 -7.52 15.85 1.22
CA ALA A 29 -7.40 14.58 1.94
C ALA A 29 -5.99 14.38 2.51
N LEU A 30 -4.94 14.58 1.70
CA LEU A 30 -3.55 14.48 2.14
C LEU A 30 -3.21 15.51 3.22
N ARG A 31 -3.71 16.75 3.10
CA ARG A 31 -3.54 17.80 4.13
C ARG A 31 -4.23 17.42 5.44
N SER A 32 -5.45 16.91 5.40
CA SER A 32 -6.18 16.42 6.57
C SER A 32 -5.43 15.27 7.25
N LEU A 33 -4.94 14.30 6.48
CA LEU A 33 -4.17 13.17 6.99
C LEU A 33 -2.82 13.59 7.58
N ALA A 34 -2.23 14.69 7.13
CA ALA A 34 -0.96 15.19 7.65
C ALA A 34 -1.03 15.61 9.14
N GLY A 35 -2.20 15.95 9.64
CA GLY A 35 -2.43 16.31 11.06
C GLY A 35 -2.49 15.10 12.01
N PHE A 36 -2.49 13.87 11.49
CA PHE A 36 -2.54 12.67 12.33
C PHE A 36 -1.13 12.11 12.63
N PRO A 37 -0.97 11.36 13.73
CA PRO A 37 0.25 10.62 14.02
C PRO A 37 0.66 9.72 12.85
N ALA A 38 1.96 9.48 12.70
CA ALA A 38 2.52 8.81 11.52
C ALA A 38 1.88 7.44 11.22
N LYS A 39 1.61 6.62 12.25
CA LYS A 39 0.92 5.33 12.11
C LYS A 39 -0.50 5.48 11.58
N ALA A 40 -1.27 6.42 12.16
CA ALA A 40 -2.64 6.70 11.75
C ALA A 40 -2.67 7.27 10.32
N ARG A 41 -1.74 8.17 10.00
CA ARG A 41 -1.55 8.75 8.67
C ARG A 41 -1.25 7.69 7.63
N ALA A 42 -0.29 6.78 7.87
CA ALA A 42 0.04 5.70 6.96
C ALA A 42 -1.18 4.80 6.70
N THR A 43 -1.93 4.46 7.75
CA THR A 43 -3.15 3.65 7.61
C THR A 43 -4.25 4.41 6.87
N GLY A 44 -4.46 5.70 7.18
CA GLY A 44 -5.43 6.54 6.50
C GLY A 44 -5.15 6.69 5.01
N ILE A 45 -3.89 6.96 4.64
CA ILE A 45 -3.46 7.03 3.24
C ILE A 45 -3.75 5.71 2.51
N PHE A 46 -3.39 4.57 3.13
CA PHE A 46 -3.64 3.26 2.56
C PHE A 46 -5.13 3.00 2.34
N VAL A 47 -5.97 3.25 3.35
CA VAL A 47 -7.42 3.05 3.27
C VAL A 47 -8.06 3.94 2.20
N VAL A 48 -7.76 5.25 2.23
CA VAL A 48 -8.32 6.19 1.25
C VAL A 48 -7.91 5.81 -0.18
N ARG A 49 -6.69 5.32 -0.35
CA ARG A 49 -6.20 4.91 -1.68
C ARG A 49 -6.94 3.69 -2.23
N PHE A 50 -7.43 2.80 -1.36
CA PHE A 50 -8.22 1.63 -1.75
C PHE A 50 -9.72 1.89 -1.82
N LEU A 51 -10.17 3.06 -1.39
CA LEU A 51 -11.60 3.39 -1.31
C LEU A 51 -12.31 3.28 -2.67
N PRO A 52 -11.77 3.81 -3.80
CA PRO A 52 -12.38 3.66 -5.12
C PRO A 52 -12.64 2.21 -5.49
N LEU A 53 -11.63 1.35 -5.34
CA LEU A 53 -11.73 -0.07 -5.64
C LEU A 53 -12.79 -0.77 -4.77
N THR A 54 -12.76 -0.53 -3.46
CA THR A 54 -13.66 -1.20 -2.52
C THR A 54 -15.10 -0.76 -2.69
N LEU A 55 -15.35 0.52 -2.95
CA LEU A 55 -16.69 1.04 -3.21
C LEU A 55 -17.24 0.55 -4.55
N ALA A 56 -16.43 0.58 -5.62
CA ALA A 56 -16.83 0.04 -6.92
C ALA A 56 -17.18 -1.46 -6.82
N ALA A 57 -16.36 -2.24 -6.12
CA ALA A 57 -16.62 -3.64 -5.88
C ALA A 57 -17.89 -3.85 -5.02
N ALA A 58 -18.07 -3.10 -3.94
CA ALA A 58 -19.22 -3.18 -3.07
C ALA A 58 -20.54 -2.87 -3.82
N ILE A 59 -20.55 -1.82 -4.62
CA ILE A 59 -21.71 -1.46 -5.44
C ILE A 59 -21.99 -2.54 -6.49
N THR A 60 -20.98 -2.97 -7.22
CA THR A 60 -21.16 -3.99 -8.28
C THR A 60 -21.65 -5.31 -7.68
N LEU A 61 -20.98 -5.81 -6.63
CA LEU A 61 -21.32 -7.10 -6.03
C LEU A 61 -22.55 -7.04 -5.12
N GLY A 62 -22.80 -5.93 -4.45
CA GLY A 62 -23.88 -5.78 -3.48
C GLY A 62 -25.18 -5.26 -4.07
N ILE A 63 -25.15 -4.60 -5.22
CA ILE A 63 -26.33 -4.02 -5.87
C ILE A 63 -26.59 -4.70 -7.22
N PHE A 64 -25.63 -4.60 -8.14
CA PHE A 64 -25.87 -5.04 -9.52
C PHE A 64 -25.93 -6.56 -9.68
N VAL A 65 -25.11 -7.33 -8.95
CA VAL A 65 -25.17 -8.79 -9.01
C VAL A 65 -26.51 -9.33 -8.44
N PRO A 66 -27.00 -8.90 -7.27
CA PRO A 66 -28.31 -9.30 -6.79
C PRO A 66 -29.47 -8.83 -7.69
N ALA A 67 -29.43 -7.58 -8.18
CA ALA A 67 -30.45 -7.05 -9.08
C ALA A 67 -30.55 -7.91 -10.35
N TRP A 68 -29.41 -8.21 -10.92
CA TRP A 68 -29.34 -9.11 -12.07
C TRP A 68 -29.91 -10.49 -11.75
N TRP A 69 -29.53 -11.10 -10.63
CA TRP A 69 -30.04 -12.43 -10.24
C TRP A 69 -31.57 -12.49 -10.08
N VAL A 70 -32.19 -11.40 -9.62
CA VAL A 70 -33.64 -11.34 -9.37
C VAL A 70 -34.42 -11.03 -10.63
N HIS A 71 -33.90 -10.22 -11.56
CA HIS A 71 -34.68 -9.65 -12.67
C HIS A 71 -34.33 -10.26 -14.04
N GLU A 72 -33.26 -11.06 -14.13
CA GLU A 72 -32.85 -11.63 -15.42
C GLU A 72 -33.75 -12.84 -15.78
N PRO A 73 -34.39 -12.87 -16.97
CA PRO A 73 -35.13 -14.04 -17.44
C PRO A 73 -34.17 -15.22 -17.69
N GLU A 74 -34.54 -16.43 -17.26
CA GLU A 74 -33.72 -17.65 -17.36
C GLU A 74 -33.29 -18.04 -18.79
N ASN A 75 -33.85 -17.40 -19.85
CA ASN A 75 -33.65 -17.75 -21.24
C ASN A 75 -33.14 -16.63 -22.15
N ALA A 76 -32.53 -15.56 -21.58
CA ALA A 76 -31.97 -14.48 -22.40
C ALA A 76 -30.63 -14.89 -22.98
N GLU A 77 -30.59 -15.55 -24.13
CA GLU A 77 -29.38 -15.74 -24.94
C GLU A 77 -29.01 -14.43 -25.68
N GLU A 78 -28.48 -13.45 -24.95
CA GLU A 78 -27.92 -12.26 -25.59
C GLU A 78 -26.48 -12.50 -26.06
N ALA A 79 -26.26 -12.30 -27.36
CA ALA A 79 -24.92 -12.42 -27.95
C ALA A 79 -24.08 -11.19 -27.54
N LEU A 80 -22.84 -11.45 -27.12
CA LEU A 80 -21.88 -10.41 -26.77
C LEU A 80 -21.47 -9.65 -28.05
N THR A 81 -21.74 -8.34 -28.10
CA THR A 81 -21.28 -7.48 -29.20
C THR A 81 -19.80 -7.14 -29.04
N LEU A 82 -19.15 -6.76 -30.16
CA LEU A 82 -17.75 -6.31 -30.13
C LEU A 82 -17.58 -5.04 -29.28
N ALA A 83 -18.54 -4.14 -29.30
CA ALA A 83 -18.51 -2.91 -28.49
C ALA A 83 -18.55 -3.21 -26.99
N GLN A 84 -19.42 -4.13 -26.56
CA GLN A 84 -19.51 -4.55 -25.14
C GLN A 84 -18.23 -5.26 -24.69
N ALA A 85 -17.68 -6.13 -25.53
CA ALA A 85 -16.40 -6.80 -25.24
C ALA A 85 -15.26 -5.78 -25.10
N ALA A 86 -15.18 -4.80 -26.00
CA ALA A 86 -14.19 -3.72 -25.93
C ALA A 86 -14.37 -2.84 -24.68
N ALA A 87 -15.60 -2.45 -24.35
CA ALA A 87 -15.92 -1.67 -23.15
C ALA A 87 -15.52 -2.42 -21.87
N ALA A 88 -15.83 -3.72 -21.77
CA ALA A 88 -15.43 -4.55 -20.65
C ALA A 88 -13.91 -4.66 -20.52
N PHE A 89 -13.19 -4.82 -21.64
CA PHE A 89 -11.74 -4.84 -21.67
C PHE A 89 -11.14 -3.53 -21.15
N VAL A 90 -11.64 -2.38 -21.62
CA VAL A 90 -11.20 -1.05 -21.16
C VAL A 90 -11.50 -0.85 -19.67
N ALA A 91 -12.67 -1.27 -19.20
CA ALA A 91 -13.07 -1.18 -17.80
C ALA A 91 -12.17 -2.01 -16.86
N PHE A 92 -11.69 -3.17 -17.32
CA PHE A 92 -10.80 -4.06 -16.56
C PHE A 92 -9.31 -3.76 -16.75
N ALA A 93 -8.92 -2.94 -17.71
CA ALA A 93 -7.53 -2.62 -17.99
C ALA A 93 -6.76 -2.09 -16.75
N PRO A 94 -7.33 -1.21 -15.89
CA PRO A 94 -6.65 -0.76 -14.67
C PRO A 94 -6.35 -1.90 -13.69
N LEU A 95 -7.25 -2.89 -13.54
CA LEU A 95 -7.04 -4.07 -12.72
C LEU A 95 -5.89 -4.93 -13.25
N GLY A 96 -5.90 -5.21 -14.55
CA GLY A 96 -4.84 -5.98 -15.22
C GLY A 96 -3.49 -5.29 -15.09
N GLU A 97 -3.45 -3.97 -15.26
CA GLU A 97 -2.23 -3.17 -15.10
C GLU A 97 -1.76 -3.15 -13.65
N GLY A 98 -2.65 -2.99 -12.67
CA GLY A 98 -2.32 -3.08 -11.25
C GLY A 98 -1.70 -4.43 -10.89
N LEU A 99 -2.33 -5.52 -11.32
CA LEU A 99 -1.83 -6.88 -11.11
C LEU A 99 -0.45 -7.09 -11.79
N ARG A 100 -0.30 -6.64 -13.02
CA ARG A 100 0.97 -6.72 -13.76
C ARG A 100 2.11 -6.00 -13.02
N ARG A 101 1.85 -4.82 -12.46
CA ARG A 101 2.83 -4.06 -11.67
C ARG A 101 3.21 -4.79 -10.39
N ALA A 102 2.21 -5.27 -9.65
CA ALA A 102 2.43 -6.04 -8.42
C ALA A 102 3.25 -7.31 -8.70
N MET A 103 2.91 -8.05 -9.76
CA MET A 103 3.67 -9.25 -10.15
C MET A 103 5.11 -8.91 -10.54
N ARG A 104 5.35 -7.85 -11.29
CA ARG A 104 6.71 -7.40 -11.63
C ARG A 104 7.50 -7.00 -10.40
N MET A 105 6.89 -6.28 -9.47
CA MET A 105 7.51 -5.92 -8.20
C MET A 105 7.82 -7.16 -7.38
N ALA A 106 6.85 -8.08 -7.22
CA ALA A 106 7.02 -9.32 -6.48
C ALA A 106 8.12 -10.20 -7.05
N SER A 107 8.16 -10.37 -8.37
CA SER A 107 9.19 -11.16 -9.05
C SER A 107 10.59 -10.58 -8.86
N ARG A 108 10.76 -9.27 -9.06
CA ARG A 108 12.05 -8.59 -8.84
C ARG A 108 12.51 -8.71 -7.40
N THR A 109 11.60 -8.52 -6.45
CA THR A 109 11.85 -8.68 -5.01
C THR A 109 12.27 -10.12 -4.72
N HIS A 110 11.52 -11.11 -5.21
CA HIS A 110 11.82 -12.52 -4.99
C HIS A 110 13.21 -12.92 -5.49
N THR A 111 13.55 -12.56 -6.73
CA THR A 111 14.86 -12.86 -7.31
C THR A 111 16.00 -12.33 -6.45
N ARG A 112 15.88 -11.09 -5.92
CA ARG A 112 16.90 -10.49 -5.06
C ARG A 112 16.98 -11.12 -3.69
N LEU A 113 15.84 -11.42 -3.07
CA LEU A 113 15.81 -12.10 -1.78
C LEU A 113 16.43 -13.49 -1.85
N VAL A 114 16.22 -14.22 -2.96
CA VAL A 114 16.87 -15.51 -3.19
C VAL A 114 18.38 -15.34 -3.31
N ASP A 115 18.84 -14.35 -4.08
CA ASP A 115 20.26 -14.05 -4.22
C ASP A 115 20.91 -13.67 -2.88
N TRP A 116 20.29 -12.78 -2.11
CA TRP A 116 20.76 -12.39 -0.79
C TRP A 116 20.78 -13.53 0.22
N ARG A 117 19.75 -14.40 0.22
CA ARG A 117 19.76 -15.60 1.07
C ARG A 117 20.87 -16.58 0.71
N ARG A 118 21.22 -16.70 -0.56
CA ARG A 118 22.31 -17.59 -1.03
C ARG A 118 23.69 -17.05 -0.64
N ARG A 119 23.88 -15.74 -0.66
CA ARG A 119 25.17 -15.08 -0.34
C ARG A 119 25.28 -14.68 1.13
N GLY A 120 24.16 -14.67 1.86
CA GLY A 120 24.10 -14.21 3.24
C GLY A 120 24.37 -15.30 4.25
N GLN A 121 24.70 -14.88 5.46
CA GLN A 121 24.87 -15.72 6.63
C GLN A 121 23.80 -15.36 7.67
N LYS A 122 23.33 -16.34 8.45
CA LYS A 122 22.46 -16.06 9.60
C LYS A 122 23.25 -15.22 10.60
N SER A 123 22.68 -14.10 11.01
CA SER A 123 23.33 -13.23 11.98
C SER A 123 23.20 -13.75 13.40
N GLY A 124 24.27 -13.64 14.18
CA GLY A 124 24.23 -13.86 15.64
C GLY A 124 23.31 -12.85 16.37
N LEU A 125 22.95 -11.74 15.74
CA LEU A 125 22.01 -10.74 16.26
C LEU A 125 20.54 -11.22 16.23
N ALA A 126 20.25 -12.32 15.56
CA ALA A 126 18.91 -12.92 15.51
C ALA A 126 18.35 -13.26 16.91
N ALA A 127 19.21 -13.50 17.91
CA ALA A 127 18.78 -13.76 19.28
C ALA A 127 18.05 -12.59 19.97
N SER A 128 18.24 -11.38 19.48
CA SER A 128 17.58 -10.15 20.01
C SER A 128 16.47 -9.62 19.11
N CYS A 129 16.13 -10.31 18.03
CA CYS A 129 15.15 -9.88 17.04
C CYS A 129 14.07 -10.97 16.85
N PRO A 130 12.78 -10.62 16.81
CA PRO A 130 11.70 -11.60 16.58
C PRO A 130 11.65 -12.12 15.13
N PHE A 131 12.46 -11.59 14.25
CA PHE A 131 12.54 -11.96 12.83
C PHE A 131 13.90 -12.51 12.47
N ASP A 132 13.95 -13.37 11.46
CA ASP A 132 15.22 -13.85 10.91
C ASP A 132 16.04 -12.68 10.39
N VAL A 133 17.32 -12.62 10.79
CA VAL A 133 18.29 -11.62 10.33
C VAL A 133 19.36 -12.32 9.51
N VAL A 134 19.54 -11.85 8.26
CA VAL A 134 20.54 -12.34 7.32
C VAL A 134 21.55 -11.24 7.04
N GLU A 135 22.82 -11.48 7.37
CA GLU A 135 23.92 -10.60 7.01
C GLU A 135 24.36 -10.86 5.58
N VAL A 136 24.43 -9.79 4.78
CA VAL A 136 24.74 -9.88 3.35
C VAL A 136 26.05 -9.19 3.04
N TYR A 137 26.91 -9.85 2.26
CA TYR A 137 28.12 -9.27 1.68
C TYR A 137 27.76 -8.55 0.36
N GLY A 138 28.36 -7.39 0.12
CA GLY A 138 28.28 -6.67 -1.16
C GLY A 138 27.66 -5.28 -1.07
N GLU A 139 27.68 -4.59 -2.20
CA GLU A 139 27.19 -3.23 -2.35
C GLU A 139 25.65 -3.22 -2.53
N GLY A 140 25.01 -2.16 -2.04
CA GLY A 140 23.64 -1.83 -2.40
C GLY A 140 22.55 -2.16 -1.38
N VAL A 141 22.89 -2.64 -0.19
CA VAL A 141 21.93 -2.81 0.93
C VAL A 141 22.53 -2.24 2.19
N ALA A 142 21.81 -1.38 2.89
CA ALA A 142 22.17 -0.99 4.24
C ALA A 142 21.50 -1.93 5.26
N LEU A 143 20.22 -1.71 5.49
CA LEU A 143 19.29 -2.59 6.19
C LEU A 143 17.97 -2.54 5.43
N CYS A 144 17.26 -3.66 5.37
CA CYS A 144 15.90 -3.66 4.83
C CYS A 144 15.12 -4.92 5.22
N VAL A 145 13.81 -4.82 5.22
CA VAL A 145 12.90 -5.95 5.33
C VAL A 145 12.54 -6.46 3.94
N GLY A 146 12.67 -7.77 3.73
CA GLY A 146 12.23 -8.46 2.53
C GLY A 146 11.25 -9.59 2.84
N GLY A 147 10.35 -9.86 1.89
CA GLY A 147 9.30 -10.86 2.04
C GLY A 147 7.96 -10.27 2.45
N TYR A 148 6.89 -10.77 1.82
CA TYR A 148 5.53 -10.24 2.01
C TYR A 148 4.78 -10.92 3.16
N PHE A 149 4.88 -12.25 3.26
CA PHE A 149 4.16 -13.06 4.28
C PHE A 149 5.09 -13.61 5.37
N LYS A 150 6.38 -13.76 5.05
CA LYS A 150 7.43 -14.19 5.99
C LYS A 150 8.57 -13.18 5.90
N PRO A 151 8.44 -12.04 6.59
CA PRO A 151 9.46 -11.00 6.54
C PRO A 151 10.77 -11.48 7.13
N THR A 152 11.87 -11.16 6.45
CA THR A 152 13.24 -11.42 6.85
C THR A 152 14.00 -10.10 6.78
N ILE A 153 14.80 -9.79 7.78
CA ILE A 153 15.64 -8.59 7.81
C ILE A 153 16.98 -8.92 7.14
N PHE A 154 17.37 -8.12 6.18
CA PHE A 154 18.67 -8.19 5.51
C PHE A 154 19.54 -7.01 5.98
N ALA A 155 20.72 -7.31 6.46
CA ALA A 155 21.65 -6.32 7.00
C ALA A 155 23.00 -6.40 6.28
N SER A 156 23.49 -5.28 5.78
CA SER A 156 24.84 -5.20 5.22
C SER A 156 25.88 -5.33 6.33
N ILE A 157 26.86 -6.20 6.12
CA ILE A 157 28.02 -6.31 7.01
C ILE A 157 28.76 -4.96 7.11
N ALA A 158 28.84 -4.20 6.02
CA ALA A 158 29.45 -2.89 6.02
C ALA A 158 28.70 -1.91 6.94
N ALA A 159 27.37 -1.87 6.85
CA ALA A 159 26.54 -1.07 7.74
C ALA A 159 26.70 -1.53 9.20
N MET A 160 26.64 -2.84 9.45
CA MET A 160 26.81 -3.38 10.79
C MET A 160 28.18 -3.03 11.42
N LYS A 161 29.25 -2.96 10.64
CA LYS A 161 30.58 -2.62 11.15
C LYS A 161 30.73 -1.19 11.66
N VAL A 162 30.01 -0.22 11.07
CA VAL A 162 30.11 1.21 11.46
C VAL A 162 29.17 1.57 12.60
N LEU A 163 28.19 0.73 12.89
CA LEU A 163 27.22 0.94 13.95
C LEU A 163 27.72 0.36 15.28
N THR A 164 27.52 1.11 16.37
CA THR A 164 27.67 0.61 17.73
C THR A 164 26.59 -0.42 18.05
N MET A 165 26.74 -1.16 19.14
CA MET A 165 25.73 -2.14 19.56
C MET A 165 24.35 -1.52 19.85
N ARG A 166 24.30 -0.29 20.38
CA ARG A 166 23.05 0.44 20.64
C ARG A 166 22.40 0.85 19.32
N GLU A 167 23.17 1.43 18.41
CA GLU A 167 22.70 1.83 17.08
C GLU A 167 22.21 0.62 16.25
N ARG A 168 22.91 -0.53 16.33
CA ARG A 168 22.45 -1.78 15.69
C ARG A 168 21.10 -2.22 16.21
N ARG A 169 20.89 -2.20 17.54
CA ARG A 169 19.62 -2.55 18.17
C ARG A 169 18.50 -1.60 17.73
N ALA A 170 18.74 -0.30 17.72
CA ALA A 170 17.80 0.70 17.27
C ALA A 170 17.44 0.51 15.79
N ALA A 171 18.42 0.27 14.92
CA ALA A 171 18.22 0.01 13.50
C ALA A 171 17.45 -1.31 13.27
N LEU A 172 17.75 -2.38 14.00
CA LEU A 172 17.01 -3.64 13.93
C LEU A 172 15.57 -3.50 14.47
N ALA A 173 15.35 -2.68 15.50
CA ALA A 173 14.01 -2.36 15.99
C ALA A 173 13.18 -1.62 14.94
N HIS A 174 13.81 -0.69 14.19
CA HIS A 174 13.19 0.00 13.06
C HIS A 174 12.76 -0.99 11.96
N GLU A 175 13.65 -1.87 11.52
CA GLU A 175 13.31 -2.90 10.52
C GLU A 175 12.25 -3.89 11.04
N SER A 176 12.34 -4.28 12.32
CA SER A 176 11.31 -5.13 12.97
C SER A 176 9.94 -4.47 12.99
N SER A 177 9.91 -3.13 13.08
CA SER A 177 8.67 -2.35 12.98
C SER A 177 8.01 -2.47 11.61
N HIS A 178 8.79 -2.39 10.52
CA HIS A 178 8.28 -2.63 9.17
C HIS A 178 7.78 -4.06 8.97
N ALA A 179 8.53 -5.05 9.48
CA ALA A 179 8.16 -6.45 9.43
C ALA A 179 6.83 -6.73 10.16
N SER A 180 6.70 -6.21 11.39
CA SER A 180 5.49 -6.38 12.22
C SER A 180 4.26 -5.70 11.62
N SER A 181 4.44 -4.63 10.88
CA SER A 181 3.37 -3.87 10.23
C SER A 181 3.03 -4.38 8.84
N LEU A 182 3.73 -5.42 8.37
CA LEU A 182 3.62 -5.94 7.00
C LEU A 182 3.75 -4.84 5.94
N ASP A 183 4.63 -3.86 6.19
CA ASP A 183 4.78 -2.72 5.30
C ASP A 183 5.20 -3.11 3.87
N PRO A 184 6.04 -4.16 3.63
CA PRO A 184 6.29 -4.66 2.28
C PRO A 184 5.02 -5.14 1.56
N LEU A 185 4.10 -5.80 2.28
CA LEU A 185 2.83 -6.24 1.72
C LEU A 185 1.90 -5.06 1.41
N ARG A 186 1.84 -4.06 2.30
CA ARG A 186 1.07 -2.82 2.07
C ARG A 186 1.58 -2.05 0.86
N LEU A 187 2.91 -1.99 0.68
CA LEU A 187 3.51 -1.37 -0.50
C LEU A 187 3.17 -2.14 -1.78
N LEU A 188 3.19 -3.48 -1.72
CA LEU A 188 2.74 -4.31 -2.84
C LEU A 188 1.27 -4.04 -3.18
N GLY A 189 0.42 -3.89 -2.15
CA GLY A 189 -0.97 -3.48 -2.31
C GLY A 189 -1.09 -2.12 -3.01
N MET A 190 -0.33 -1.11 -2.58
CA MET A 190 -0.30 0.21 -3.24
C MET A 190 0.11 0.13 -4.72
N GLU A 191 1.00 -0.80 -5.09
CA GLU A 191 1.34 -1.06 -6.50
C GLU A 191 0.25 -1.80 -7.25
N ALA A 192 -0.46 -2.71 -6.58
CA ALA A 192 -1.55 -3.48 -7.17
C ALA A 192 -2.82 -2.66 -7.37
N CYS A 193 -2.97 -1.55 -6.64
CA CYS A 193 -4.19 -0.77 -6.67
C CYS A 193 -4.53 -0.35 -8.12
N PRO A 194 -5.69 -0.79 -8.64
CA PRO A 194 -6.14 -0.38 -9.97
C PRO A 194 -6.59 1.06 -9.89
N ASP A 195 -6.08 1.89 -10.77
CA ASP A 195 -6.52 3.27 -10.84
C ASP A 195 -6.23 3.92 -12.19
N PHE A 196 -7.09 4.86 -12.53
CA PHE A 196 -6.88 5.77 -13.64
C PHE A 196 -5.96 6.95 -13.25
N LEU A 197 -5.75 7.20 -11.94
CA LEU A 197 -4.95 8.32 -11.42
C LEU A 197 -3.47 8.21 -11.78
N ARG A 198 -3.02 7.01 -12.12
CA ARG A 198 -1.62 6.78 -12.48
C ARG A 198 -1.23 7.42 -13.82
N LEU A 199 -2.20 7.71 -14.65
CA LEU A 199 -2.00 8.51 -15.84
C LEU A 199 -1.73 9.98 -15.49
N LEU A 200 -2.01 10.36 -14.23
CA LEU A 200 -1.81 11.68 -13.66
C LEU A 200 -0.74 11.60 -12.58
N SER A 201 -0.03 12.70 -12.31
CA SER A 201 1.06 12.74 -11.32
C SER A 201 0.63 12.50 -9.86
N VAL A 202 -0.67 12.50 -9.59
CA VAL A 202 -1.28 12.39 -8.26
C VAL A 202 -0.97 11.07 -7.56
N ASP A 203 -0.87 9.95 -8.30
CA ASP A 203 -0.46 8.66 -7.72
C ASP A 203 0.93 8.74 -7.04
N ALA A 204 1.86 9.48 -7.64
CA ALA A 204 3.20 9.65 -7.08
C ALA A 204 3.17 10.39 -5.73
N GLU A 205 2.27 11.37 -5.56
CA GLU A 205 2.09 12.10 -4.31
C GLU A 205 1.56 11.17 -3.20
N TRP A 206 0.54 10.38 -3.49
CA TRP A 206 -0.01 9.41 -2.53
C TRP A 206 1.02 8.39 -2.07
N ARG A 207 1.79 7.84 -3.01
CA ARG A 207 2.84 6.86 -2.69
C ARG A 207 3.98 7.49 -1.90
N SER A 208 4.39 8.69 -2.24
CA SER A 208 5.40 9.42 -1.50
C SER A 208 4.94 9.77 -0.07
N ALA A 209 3.69 10.22 0.06
CA ALA A 209 3.09 10.49 1.38
C ALA A 209 2.98 9.22 2.23
N PHE A 210 2.56 8.10 1.63
CA PHE A 210 2.51 6.80 2.30
C PHE A 210 3.90 6.36 2.77
N ALA A 211 4.89 6.36 1.89
CA ALA A 211 6.25 5.96 2.21
C ALA A 211 6.82 6.77 3.37
N ARG A 212 6.68 8.12 3.33
CA ARG A 212 7.11 8.98 4.44
C ARG A 212 6.39 8.64 5.74
N ALA A 213 5.06 8.47 5.70
CA ALA A 213 4.29 8.16 6.90
C ALA A 213 4.70 6.83 7.55
N VAL A 214 5.02 5.81 6.72
CA VAL A 214 5.50 4.51 7.18
C VAL A 214 6.88 4.61 7.84
N GLU A 215 7.81 5.39 7.27
CA GLU A 215 9.13 5.62 7.86
C GLU A 215 9.05 6.30 9.22
N PHE A 216 8.27 7.39 9.33
CA PHE A 216 8.05 8.06 10.61
C PHE A 216 7.36 7.16 11.65
N ALA A 217 6.41 6.31 11.20
CA ALA A 217 5.76 5.35 12.08
C ALA A 217 6.72 4.25 12.55
N ALA A 218 7.67 3.84 11.72
CA ALA A 218 8.70 2.88 12.10
C ALA A 218 9.70 3.50 13.08
N ASP A 219 10.11 4.74 12.85
CA ASP A 219 10.98 5.50 13.76
C ASP A 219 10.35 5.65 15.15
N ALA A 220 9.08 6.05 15.21
CA ALA A 220 8.35 6.21 16.46
C ALA A 220 8.22 4.89 17.25
N ARG A 221 7.93 3.77 16.54
CA ARG A 221 7.84 2.46 17.19
C ARG A 221 9.20 1.92 17.63
N ALA A 222 10.25 2.15 16.85
CA ALA A 222 11.59 1.70 17.18
C ALA A 222 12.14 2.42 18.41
N SER A 223 11.82 3.70 18.57
CA SER A 223 12.21 4.48 19.76
C SER A 223 11.37 4.13 21.00
N ALA A 224 10.14 3.62 20.81
CA ALA A 224 9.23 3.22 21.90
C ALA A 224 9.09 4.26 23.02
N GLY A 225 9.16 5.54 22.69
CA GLY A 225 9.13 6.64 23.66
C GLY A 225 10.46 6.87 24.41
N ASP A 226 11.52 6.09 24.15
CA ASP A 226 12.83 6.27 24.77
C ASP A 226 13.73 7.21 23.95
N ARG A 227 14.11 8.32 24.57
CA ARG A 227 14.96 9.35 23.96
C ARG A 227 16.35 8.83 23.59
N GLY A 228 16.92 7.94 24.40
CA GLY A 228 18.22 7.33 24.13
C GLY A 228 18.19 6.52 22.85
N THR A 229 17.20 5.64 22.72
CA THR A 229 16.99 4.82 21.52
C THR A 229 16.69 5.68 20.27
N ALA A 230 15.91 6.78 20.43
CA ALA A 230 15.66 7.71 19.33
C ALA A 230 16.95 8.35 18.80
N LEU A 231 17.84 8.78 19.69
CA LEU A 231 19.13 9.35 19.34
C LEU A 231 20.08 8.32 18.72
N ASP A 232 20.11 7.09 19.25
CA ASP A 232 20.88 5.99 18.68
C ASP A 232 20.41 5.67 17.25
N LEU A 233 19.08 5.68 17.01
CA LEU A 233 18.52 5.50 15.66
C LEU A 233 18.88 6.65 14.72
N ALA A 234 18.78 7.90 15.19
CA ALA A 234 19.17 9.07 14.41
C ALA A 234 20.64 9.00 13.99
N GLN A 235 21.53 8.62 14.90
CA GLN A 235 22.96 8.42 14.61
C GLN A 235 23.19 7.27 13.62
N ALA A 236 22.46 6.15 13.77
CA ALA A 236 22.54 5.03 12.85
C ALA A 236 22.15 5.45 11.42
N LEU A 237 21.04 6.20 11.27
CA LEU A 237 20.58 6.73 9.97
C LEU A 237 21.66 7.60 9.31
N VAL A 238 22.29 8.52 10.06
CA VAL A 238 23.34 9.39 9.53
C VAL A 238 24.59 8.60 9.13
N LYS A 239 25.02 7.63 9.95
CA LYS A 239 26.20 6.80 9.65
C LYS A 239 25.98 5.94 8.41
N VAL A 240 24.82 5.30 8.31
CA VAL A 240 24.45 4.47 7.16
C VAL A 240 24.36 5.32 5.88
N ALA A 241 23.77 6.51 5.97
CA ALA A 241 23.70 7.43 4.83
C ALA A 241 25.07 7.86 4.33
N ARG A 242 26.04 8.09 5.24
CA ARG A 242 27.43 8.46 4.89
C ARG A 242 28.19 7.34 4.18
N LEU A 243 27.80 6.08 4.34
CA LEU A 243 28.40 4.98 3.61
C LEU A 243 28.10 5.02 2.10
N GLY A 244 27.16 5.86 1.66
CA GLY A 244 26.74 5.91 0.26
C GLY A 244 26.13 4.59 -0.22
N LEU A 245 25.77 3.71 0.69
CA LEU A 245 25.05 2.48 0.35
C LEU A 245 23.74 2.88 -0.27
N ALA A 246 23.52 2.43 -1.50
CA ALA A 246 22.31 2.76 -2.24
C ALA A 246 21.08 2.41 -1.40
N ALA A 247 20.08 3.29 -1.44
CA ALA A 247 18.77 2.94 -0.91
C ALA A 247 18.34 1.60 -1.48
N PRO A 248 17.71 0.74 -0.68
CA PRO A 248 17.23 -0.53 -1.19
C PRO A 248 16.37 -0.28 -2.41
N LEU A 249 16.48 -1.17 -3.39
CA LEU A 249 15.85 -1.04 -4.68
C LEU A 249 14.36 -0.78 -4.54
N LYS A 250 13.83 0.07 -5.41
CA LYS A 250 12.39 0.31 -5.53
C LYS A 250 11.63 -1.03 -5.44
N GLY A 251 10.87 -1.22 -4.39
CA GLY A 251 10.04 -2.40 -4.17
C GLY A 251 10.50 -3.40 -3.11
N LEU A 252 11.69 -3.26 -2.52
CA LEU A 252 12.17 -4.15 -1.46
C LEU A 252 12.00 -3.57 -0.06
N SER A 253 12.10 -2.27 0.06
CA SER A 253 11.81 -1.55 1.29
C SER A 253 10.76 -0.49 1.00
N VAL A 254 10.05 -0.10 2.02
CA VAL A 254 9.12 1.03 2.01
C VAL A 254 9.82 2.32 1.59
N ALA A 255 11.15 2.35 1.59
CA ALA A 255 11.99 3.51 1.36
C ALA A 255 12.47 3.73 -0.09
N PRO A 256 11.61 4.19 -1.02
CA PRO A 256 12.09 4.98 -2.14
C PRO A 256 12.52 6.38 -1.66
N ALA A 257 12.19 6.75 -0.42
CA ALA A 257 12.36 8.09 0.12
C ALA A 257 13.72 8.33 0.79
N MET A 258 14.51 7.31 1.11
CA MET A 258 15.84 7.50 1.70
C MET A 258 16.87 8.11 0.73
N SER A 259 16.53 8.22 -0.56
CA SER A 259 17.39 8.91 -1.52
C SER A 259 17.31 10.44 -1.46
N ASN A 260 16.28 11.00 -0.79
CA ASN A 260 16.13 12.43 -0.64
C ASN A 260 16.77 12.89 0.68
N SER A 261 17.83 13.66 0.61
CA SER A 261 18.48 14.29 1.77
C SER A 261 17.50 15.09 2.66
N VAL A 262 16.42 15.58 2.09
CA VAL A 262 15.36 16.31 2.79
C VAL A 262 14.55 15.38 3.73
N ASP A 263 14.21 14.18 3.28
CA ASP A 263 13.44 13.23 4.10
C ASP A 263 14.30 12.66 5.24
N LEU A 264 15.59 12.39 4.97
CA LEU A 264 16.52 11.96 6.02
C LEU A 264 16.68 13.04 7.10
N LYS A 265 16.88 14.30 6.70
CA LYS A 265 16.98 15.41 7.64
C LYS A 265 15.71 15.51 8.50
N ALA A 266 14.54 15.46 7.89
CA ALA A 266 13.28 15.55 8.62
C ALA A 266 13.11 14.41 9.64
N ARG A 267 13.54 13.18 9.32
CA ARG A 267 13.50 12.04 10.25
C ARG A 267 14.49 12.23 11.39
N VAL A 268 15.72 12.61 11.10
CA VAL A 268 16.75 12.89 12.12
C VAL A 268 16.30 14.02 13.05
N ASP A 269 15.76 15.10 12.50
CA ASP A 269 15.22 16.21 13.31
C ASP A 269 14.06 15.77 14.20
N ALA A 270 13.14 14.93 13.69
CA ALA A 270 12.03 14.39 14.45
C ALA A 270 12.51 13.46 15.59
N LEU A 271 13.46 12.57 15.32
CA LEU A 271 14.07 11.69 16.32
C LEU A 271 14.85 12.48 17.38
N ALA A 272 15.54 13.55 16.96
CA ALA A 272 16.34 14.36 17.85
C ALA A 272 15.53 15.36 18.69
N ASN A 273 14.43 15.91 18.18
CA ASN A 273 13.73 17.05 18.78
C ASN A 273 12.23 16.87 18.85
N GLY A 274 11.66 15.83 18.22
CA GLY A 274 10.23 15.58 18.15
C GLY A 274 9.61 15.17 19.50
N PRO A 275 8.30 15.31 19.64
CA PRO A 275 7.57 14.78 20.79
C PRO A 275 7.65 13.24 20.79
N MET A 276 7.86 12.66 21.96
CA MET A 276 8.00 11.21 22.15
C MET A 276 6.64 10.49 22.27
N ASP A 277 5.54 11.24 22.30
CA ASP A 277 4.21 10.71 22.58
C ASP A 277 3.32 10.82 21.32
N GLU A 278 2.99 9.68 20.71
CA GLU A 278 2.15 9.58 19.50
C GLU A 278 0.85 8.79 19.76
N ASP A 279 0.25 8.89 20.93
CA ASP A 279 -0.92 8.08 21.28
C ASP A 279 -2.28 8.64 20.78
N ARG A 280 -2.29 9.54 19.79
CA ARG A 280 -3.52 9.91 19.09
C ARG A 280 -3.94 8.78 18.13
N ARG A 281 -4.79 7.89 18.64
CA ARG A 281 -5.45 6.88 17.81
C ARG A 281 -6.45 7.54 16.87
N LEU A 282 -6.60 7.02 15.67
CA LEU A 282 -7.78 7.31 14.85
C LEU A 282 -9.02 6.92 15.68
N PRO A 283 -10.05 7.78 15.78
CA PRO A 283 -11.21 7.55 16.65
C PRO A 283 -12.07 6.33 16.31
N LEU A 284 -11.91 5.75 15.13
CA LEU A 284 -12.44 4.44 14.74
C LEU A 284 -11.32 3.67 14.03
N SER A 285 -11.26 2.35 14.24
CA SER A 285 -10.46 1.54 13.35
C SER A 285 -10.99 1.80 11.94
N SER A 286 -10.20 2.46 11.10
CA SER A 286 -10.60 2.89 9.75
C SER A 286 -11.11 1.72 8.89
N GLY A 287 -10.74 0.47 9.25
CA GLY A 287 -11.27 -0.73 8.65
C GLY A 287 -12.76 -0.97 8.94
N TRP A 288 -13.22 -0.74 10.16
CA TRP A 288 -14.64 -0.91 10.50
C TRP A 288 -15.53 0.14 9.84
N ALA A 289 -15.06 1.37 9.69
CA ALA A 289 -15.79 2.39 8.93
C ALA A 289 -16.01 1.97 7.47
N LEU A 290 -14.98 1.41 6.83
CA LEU A 290 -15.10 0.87 5.48
C LEU A 290 -16.07 -0.32 5.41
N VAL A 291 -15.98 -1.26 6.36
CA VAL A 291 -16.92 -2.39 6.44
C VAL A 291 -18.36 -1.91 6.61
N LEU A 292 -18.58 -0.92 7.48
CA LEU A 292 -19.93 -0.33 7.69
C LEU A 292 -20.46 0.35 6.43
N VAL A 293 -19.61 1.09 5.70
CA VAL A 293 -19.99 1.72 4.43
C VAL A 293 -20.34 0.65 3.39
N CYS A 294 -19.50 -0.39 3.24
CA CYS A 294 -19.81 -1.49 2.32
C CYS A 294 -21.10 -2.24 2.70
N ALA A 295 -21.31 -2.50 3.99
CA ALA A 295 -22.55 -3.14 4.48
C ALA A 295 -23.78 -2.25 4.21
N ALA A 296 -23.68 -0.94 4.45
CA ALA A 296 -24.75 0.01 4.15
C ALA A 296 -25.07 0.04 2.65
N VAL A 297 -24.06 0.03 1.77
CA VAL A 297 -24.24 -0.04 0.32
C VAL A 297 -24.96 -1.34 -0.07
N CYS A 298 -24.57 -2.48 0.51
CA CYS A 298 -25.24 -3.75 0.25
C CYS A 298 -26.73 -3.75 0.69
N VAL A 299 -27.02 -3.19 1.88
CA VAL A 299 -28.39 -3.10 2.40
C VAL A 299 -29.26 -2.16 1.54
N LEU A 300 -28.73 -1.00 1.17
CA LEU A 300 -29.42 -0.06 0.27
C LEU A 300 -29.66 -0.69 -1.11
N GLY A 301 -28.70 -1.47 -1.60
CA GLY A 301 -28.77 -2.11 -2.92
C GLY A 301 -29.92 -3.11 -3.05
N THR A 302 -30.28 -3.81 -1.97
CA THR A 302 -31.44 -4.73 -2.01
C THR A 302 -32.79 -4.01 -2.16
N GLN A 303 -32.87 -2.74 -1.74
CA GLN A 303 -34.06 -1.91 -1.87
C GLN A 303 -34.16 -1.24 -3.25
N GLU A 304 -33.03 -1.00 -3.92
CA GLU A 304 -32.93 -0.29 -5.21
C GLU A 304 -32.69 -1.22 -6.41
N SER A 305 -33.06 -2.49 -6.31
CA SER A 305 -32.76 -3.48 -7.35
C SER A 305 -33.37 -3.14 -8.71
N GLU A 306 -34.60 -2.56 -8.76
CA GLU A 306 -35.23 -2.12 -10.01
C GLU A 306 -34.45 -0.96 -10.68
N THR A 307 -33.99 0.01 -9.88
CA THR A 307 -33.20 1.14 -10.39
C THR A 307 -31.87 0.65 -10.96
N ALA A 308 -31.22 -0.30 -10.29
CA ALA A 308 -30.00 -0.93 -10.77
C ALA A 308 -30.23 -1.67 -12.10
N GLN A 309 -31.35 -2.40 -12.23
CA GLN A 309 -31.69 -3.09 -13.47
C GLN A 309 -31.90 -2.10 -14.64
N ARG A 310 -32.65 -1.02 -14.43
CA ARG A 310 -32.85 0.04 -15.45
C ARG A 310 -31.56 0.68 -15.89
N LEU A 311 -30.62 0.92 -14.95
CA LEU A 311 -29.29 1.46 -15.29
C LEU A 311 -28.48 0.45 -16.13
N THR A 312 -28.56 -0.84 -15.78
CA THR A 312 -27.91 -1.90 -16.56
C THR A 312 -28.43 -1.94 -17.99
N GLU A 313 -29.77 -1.90 -18.18
CA GLU A 313 -30.41 -1.87 -19.50
C GLU A 313 -30.01 -0.64 -20.31
N ALA A 314 -29.92 0.53 -19.66
CA ALA A 314 -29.45 1.76 -20.30
C ALA A 314 -28.00 1.65 -20.78
N ILE A 315 -27.11 1.07 -19.98
CA ILE A 315 -25.69 0.80 -20.36
C ILE A 315 -25.64 -0.16 -21.54
N VAL A 316 -26.42 -1.22 -21.51
CA VAL A 316 -26.52 -2.20 -22.61
C VAL A 316 -27.01 -1.53 -23.89
N ALA A 317 -28.05 -0.70 -23.80
CA ALA A 317 -28.60 0.02 -24.95
C ALA A 317 -27.58 1.00 -25.57
N LEU A 318 -26.76 1.64 -24.73
CA LEU A 318 -25.71 2.55 -25.19
C LEU A 318 -24.57 1.82 -25.92
N LEU A 319 -24.35 0.55 -25.61
CA LEU A 319 -23.27 -0.27 -26.15
C LEU A 319 -23.75 -1.22 -27.28
N ARG A 320 -24.99 -1.13 -27.71
CA ARG A 320 -25.53 -1.80 -28.91
C ARG A 320 -25.29 -0.97 -30.16
#